data_d8aede17dd0a726978c4b55aa0a0931a
#
_entry.id   d8aede17dd0a726978c4b55aa0a0931a
#
_cell.length_a   1.000
_cell.length_b   1.000
_cell.length_c   1.000
_cell.angle_alpha   90.00
_cell.angle_beta   90.00
_cell.angle_gamma   90.00
#
_symmetry.space_group_name_H-M   'P 1'
#
loop_
_entity.id
_entity.type
_entity.pdbx_description
1 polymer ?
#
loop_
_entity_poly.entity_id
_entity_poly.type
_entity_poly.pdbx_seq_one_letter_code
_entity_poly.pdbx_strand_id
1 'polypeptide(L)'
;MPTAPPNTFRAPCLIVLAGFALGLCESACHAAEPLAWRRETVAAPWQPRDSQGEVVFQDRVWIFGGWFDSFQAPPRDVWSSTDGREWKLVTAQAPWKHSDLPMTLTFQDQIWFLGGWYNGRLPGYSASAEVWSSKNGADWTQATAAAGWTPRIAAGAVVFQNKMWILGGTENYYFGDDASLKNDVWSSSDGKTWECVTPNAGWAPRAYHQAAVLNDRLYVFGGGNYVPSYKAFHDVWSSADGKNWTRETEAAPWAARLWFSTATYRDRIWVLGGWSNNPSKNWGDTWYSADGKTWHQLETTRCWKERHEHSAYVFQDRLWVAGGHATPLSAEVWSIDIPTESLKK
;
A
#
# COMPACT_ATOMS: atom_id res chain seq x y z
N MET A 1 -35.85 -97.61 47.35
CA MET A 1 -34.94 -96.97 46.39
C MET A 1 -35.13 -95.48 46.56
N PRO A 2 -34.20 -94.77 47.11
CA PRO A 2 -34.36 -93.38 47.49
C PRO A 2 -33.93 -92.46 46.38
N THR A 3 -34.64 -91.41 46.23
CA THR A 3 -34.46 -90.28 45.33
C THR A 3 -33.56 -89.24 45.94
N ALA A 4 -32.58 -88.77 45.19
CA ALA A 4 -31.65 -87.72 45.58
C ALA A 4 -32.27 -86.31 45.54
N PRO A 5 -31.88 -85.35 46.37
CA PRO A 5 -32.39 -83.98 46.34
C PRO A 5 -31.63 -83.10 45.33
N PRO A 6 -32.24 -81.97 44.87
CA PRO A 6 -31.66 -81.16 43.84
C PRO A 6 -30.60 -80.16 44.40
N ASN A 7 -29.56 -79.93 43.61
CA ASN A 7 -28.46 -78.99 43.81
C ASN A 7 -28.93 -77.51 43.58
N THR A 8 -28.67 -76.64 44.57
CA THR A 8 -28.87 -75.23 44.45
C THR A 8 -27.57 -74.62 43.92
N PHE A 9 -27.59 -74.07 42.72
CA PHE A 9 -26.51 -73.22 42.16
C PHE A 9 -26.64 -71.82 42.72
N ARG A 10 -25.59 -71.38 43.42
CA ARG A 10 -25.32 -69.96 43.73
C ARG A 10 -24.62 -69.31 42.55
N ALA A 11 -25.20 -68.26 42.03
CA ALA A 11 -24.60 -67.40 41.02
C ALA A 11 -23.53 -66.45 41.67
N PRO A 12 -22.39 -66.24 41.05
CA PRO A 12 -21.40 -65.25 41.50
C PRO A 12 -21.85 -63.81 41.13
N CYS A 13 -21.74 -62.93 42.11
CA CYS A 13 -21.94 -61.52 42.00
C CYS A 13 -20.81 -60.90 41.12
N LEU A 14 -21.12 -60.44 39.93
CA LEU A 14 -20.19 -59.69 39.05
C LEU A 14 -20.13 -58.26 39.52
N ILE A 15 -19.02 -57.84 40.11
CA ILE A 15 -18.69 -56.44 40.38
C ILE A 15 -18.25 -55.79 39.09
N VAL A 16 -19.05 -54.94 38.48
CA VAL A 16 -18.69 -54.10 37.32
C VAL A 16 -17.93 -52.92 37.87
N LEU A 17 -16.64 -52.92 37.70
CA LEU A 17 -15.76 -51.74 37.87
C LEU A 17 -15.97 -50.82 36.67
N ALA A 18 -16.70 -49.71 36.86
CA ALA A 18 -16.78 -48.63 35.90
C ALA A 18 -15.47 -47.87 35.91
N GLY A 19 -14.59 -48.16 34.94
CA GLY A 19 -13.39 -47.35 34.67
C GLY A 19 -13.78 -45.99 34.09
N PHE A 20 -13.62 -44.92 34.86
CA PHE A 20 -13.62 -43.57 34.35
C PHE A 20 -12.35 -43.39 33.53
N ALA A 21 -12.44 -43.45 32.20
CA ALA A 21 -11.40 -42.95 31.30
C ALA A 21 -11.44 -41.43 31.33
N LEU A 22 -10.53 -40.80 32.06
CA LEU A 22 -10.21 -39.41 31.90
C LEU A 22 -9.60 -39.24 30.50
N GLY A 23 -10.42 -38.80 29.55
CA GLY A 23 -9.95 -38.32 28.27
C GLY A 23 -9.15 -37.06 28.48
N LEU A 24 -7.82 -37.19 28.49
CA LEU A 24 -6.91 -36.05 28.30
C LEU A 24 -7.19 -35.50 26.90
N CYS A 25 -7.95 -34.40 26.86
CA CYS A 25 -8.05 -33.58 25.67
C CYS A 25 -6.67 -32.90 25.49
N GLU A 26 -5.76 -33.55 24.80
CA GLU A 26 -4.56 -32.89 24.28
C GLU A 26 -5.04 -31.82 23.32
N SER A 27 -5.19 -30.60 23.83
CA SER A 27 -5.24 -29.41 22.96
C SER A 27 -3.90 -29.38 22.21
N ALA A 28 -3.87 -29.95 21.02
CA ALA A 28 -2.76 -29.77 20.10
C ALA A 28 -2.60 -28.26 19.92
N CYS A 29 -1.61 -27.68 20.58
CA CYS A 29 -1.15 -26.34 20.31
C CYS A 29 -0.62 -26.37 18.89
N HIS A 30 -1.49 -26.08 17.89
CA HIS A 30 -1.03 -25.86 16.53
C HIS A 30 -0.18 -24.60 16.61
N ALA A 31 1.13 -24.76 16.51
CA ALA A 31 2.01 -23.64 16.26
C ALA A 31 1.48 -22.94 15.00
N ALA A 32 1.19 -21.63 15.13
CA ALA A 32 0.71 -20.87 13.99
C ALA A 32 1.72 -21.02 12.83
N GLU A 33 1.23 -21.33 11.63
CA GLU A 33 2.06 -21.40 10.44
C GLU A 33 2.83 -20.08 10.28
N PRO A 34 4.14 -20.15 10.00
CA PRO A 34 4.93 -18.94 9.87
C PRO A 34 4.45 -18.12 8.69
N LEU A 35 4.33 -16.80 8.88
CA LEU A 35 3.89 -15.89 7.83
C LEU A 35 4.86 -15.92 6.65
N ALA A 36 4.30 -15.99 5.44
CA ALA A 36 5.07 -16.01 4.21
C ALA A 36 4.34 -15.28 3.08
N TRP A 37 5.05 -14.43 2.37
CA TRP A 37 4.54 -13.86 1.13
C TRP A 37 4.42 -14.94 0.06
N ARG A 38 3.31 -14.92 -0.64
CA ARG A 38 3.02 -15.83 -1.74
C ARG A 38 3.14 -15.10 -3.05
N ARG A 39 3.93 -15.63 -3.98
CA ARG A 39 3.99 -15.13 -5.36
C ARG A 39 2.77 -15.63 -6.12
N GLU A 40 1.86 -14.74 -6.43
CA GLU A 40 0.61 -15.02 -7.13
C GLU A 40 0.82 -15.06 -8.65
N THR A 41 1.68 -14.18 -9.17
CA THR A 41 2.02 -14.11 -10.59
C THR A 41 3.51 -13.90 -10.77
N VAL A 42 4.15 -14.69 -11.59
CA VAL A 42 5.59 -14.59 -11.91
C VAL A 42 5.87 -13.39 -12.82
N ALA A 43 4.98 -13.18 -13.81
CA ALA A 43 5.04 -12.07 -14.75
C ALA A 43 3.62 -11.74 -15.20
N ALA A 44 3.08 -10.66 -14.71
CA ALA A 44 1.84 -10.10 -15.21
C ALA A 44 2.01 -9.63 -16.67
N PRO A 45 0.93 -9.54 -17.48
CA PRO A 45 1.05 -9.27 -18.91
C PRO A 45 1.48 -7.85 -19.27
N TRP A 46 1.55 -6.92 -18.29
CA TRP A 46 2.11 -5.59 -18.53
C TRP A 46 3.64 -5.63 -18.62
N GLN A 47 4.22 -4.66 -19.30
CA GLN A 47 5.67 -4.47 -19.28
C GLN A 47 6.17 -4.24 -17.85
N PRO A 48 7.27 -4.92 -17.43
CA PRO A 48 7.89 -4.65 -16.13
C PRO A 48 8.13 -3.16 -15.92
N ARG A 49 7.65 -2.63 -14.79
CA ARG A 49 7.60 -1.19 -14.50
C ARG A 49 7.61 -0.89 -13.02
N ASP A 50 7.90 0.35 -12.70
CA ASP A 50 7.70 0.96 -11.38
C ASP A 50 6.82 2.22 -11.50
N SER A 51 6.65 2.96 -10.39
CA SER A 51 5.96 4.25 -10.36
C SER A 51 4.52 4.24 -10.89
N GLN A 52 3.91 3.07 -11.04
CA GLN A 52 2.53 2.95 -11.50
C GLN A 52 1.54 3.42 -10.42
N GLY A 53 0.42 3.98 -10.87
CA GLY A 53 -0.72 4.18 -10.00
C GLY A 53 -1.49 2.89 -9.77
N GLU A 54 -2.13 2.76 -8.60
CA GLU A 54 -3.00 1.64 -8.25
C GLU A 54 -4.22 2.08 -7.46
N VAL A 55 -5.31 1.35 -7.62
CA VAL A 55 -6.48 1.42 -6.75
C VAL A 55 -7.17 0.06 -6.66
N VAL A 56 -7.98 -0.12 -5.62
CA VAL A 56 -8.98 -1.18 -5.53
C VAL A 56 -10.34 -0.54 -5.69
N PHE A 57 -11.09 -0.95 -6.72
CA PHE A 57 -12.37 -0.36 -7.09
C PHE A 57 -13.29 -1.40 -7.72
N GLN A 58 -14.55 -1.48 -7.26
CA GLN A 58 -15.57 -2.41 -7.77
C GLN A 58 -15.06 -3.87 -7.82
N ASP A 59 -14.56 -4.36 -6.69
CA ASP A 59 -14.03 -5.72 -6.51
C ASP A 59 -12.92 -6.08 -7.52
N ARG A 60 -12.13 -5.10 -7.93
CA ARG A 60 -10.98 -5.23 -8.82
C ARG A 60 -9.80 -4.44 -8.31
N VAL A 61 -8.63 -4.96 -8.60
CA VAL A 61 -7.39 -4.19 -8.57
C VAL A 61 -7.18 -3.54 -9.92
N TRP A 62 -6.72 -2.29 -9.93
CA TRP A 62 -6.41 -1.52 -11.11
C TRP A 62 -4.97 -1.02 -11.05
N ILE A 63 -4.26 -1.08 -12.19
CA ILE A 63 -2.90 -0.56 -12.36
C ILE A 63 -2.91 0.41 -13.55
N PHE A 64 -2.22 1.54 -13.40
CA PHE A 64 -2.21 2.64 -14.35
C PHE A 64 -0.79 3.12 -14.63
N GLY A 65 -0.44 3.29 -15.89
CA GLY A 65 0.79 3.97 -16.29
C GLY A 65 2.05 3.44 -15.63
N GLY A 66 2.87 4.32 -15.08
CA GLY A 66 4.15 4.03 -14.44
C GLY A 66 5.35 4.39 -15.31
N TRP A 67 6.51 3.88 -14.94
CA TRP A 67 7.76 4.13 -15.65
C TRP A 67 8.48 2.82 -16.00
N PHE A 68 9.19 2.80 -17.10
CA PHE A 68 10.06 1.69 -17.50
C PHE A 68 11.36 2.14 -18.18
N ASP A 69 11.43 3.39 -18.68
CA ASP A 69 12.60 3.93 -19.37
C ASP A 69 12.58 5.48 -19.36
N SER A 70 13.67 6.11 -18.94
CA SER A 70 13.81 7.58 -18.92
C SER A 70 13.89 8.22 -20.33
N PHE A 71 14.04 7.42 -21.36
CA PHE A 71 14.15 7.87 -22.74
C PHE A 71 12.91 7.53 -23.60
N GLN A 72 11.81 7.22 -22.92
CA GLN A 72 10.52 7.01 -23.53
C GLN A 72 9.43 7.75 -22.79
N ALA A 73 8.32 8.05 -23.45
CA ALA A 73 7.12 8.54 -22.76
C ALA A 73 6.55 7.44 -21.88
N PRO A 74 6.02 7.78 -20.70
CA PRO A 74 5.43 6.79 -19.80
C PRO A 74 4.23 6.11 -20.45
N PRO A 75 3.96 4.83 -20.12
CA PRO A 75 2.80 4.11 -20.66
C PRO A 75 1.49 4.74 -20.17
N ARG A 76 0.44 4.62 -20.96
CA ARG A 76 -0.91 5.12 -20.65
C ARG A 76 -1.94 4.01 -20.62
N ASP A 77 -1.47 2.80 -20.40
CA ASP A 77 -2.31 1.63 -20.32
C ASP A 77 -3.01 1.52 -18.95
N VAL A 78 -4.15 0.88 -18.97
CA VAL A 78 -4.93 0.57 -17.78
C VAL A 78 -5.19 -0.93 -17.75
N TRP A 79 -4.84 -1.54 -16.65
CA TRP A 79 -5.02 -2.97 -16.41
C TRP A 79 -5.93 -3.21 -15.22
N SER A 80 -6.69 -4.29 -15.25
CA SER A 80 -7.50 -4.70 -14.09
C SER A 80 -7.48 -6.20 -13.85
N SER A 81 -7.66 -6.59 -12.59
CA SER A 81 -7.75 -7.99 -12.17
C SER A 81 -8.86 -8.16 -11.12
N THR A 82 -9.58 -9.28 -11.18
CA THR A 82 -10.59 -9.67 -10.17
C THR A 82 -10.03 -10.62 -9.12
N ASP A 83 -8.81 -11.12 -9.30
CA ASP A 83 -8.18 -12.11 -8.41
C ASP A 83 -6.71 -11.80 -8.09
N GLY A 84 -6.16 -10.70 -8.63
CA GLY A 84 -4.75 -10.31 -8.49
C GLY A 84 -3.77 -11.18 -9.27
N ARG A 85 -4.24 -12.15 -10.05
CA ARG A 85 -3.43 -13.13 -10.80
C ARG A 85 -3.56 -12.98 -12.30
N GLU A 86 -4.80 -12.97 -12.76
CA GLU A 86 -5.12 -12.79 -14.16
C GLU A 86 -5.48 -11.33 -14.42
N TRP A 87 -4.78 -10.70 -15.37
CA TRP A 87 -4.91 -9.30 -15.66
C TRP A 87 -5.42 -9.08 -17.06
N LYS A 88 -6.32 -8.12 -17.21
CA LYS A 88 -6.91 -7.73 -18.49
C LYS A 88 -6.54 -6.30 -18.81
N LEU A 89 -6.08 -6.06 -20.04
CA LEU A 89 -5.93 -4.72 -20.58
C LEU A 89 -7.32 -4.12 -20.79
N VAL A 90 -7.58 -2.99 -20.12
CA VAL A 90 -8.84 -2.26 -20.22
C VAL A 90 -8.76 -1.22 -21.31
N THR A 91 -7.68 -0.44 -21.36
CA THR A 91 -7.33 0.46 -22.45
C THR A 91 -5.83 0.53 -22.61
N ALA A 92 -5.36 0.60 -23.88
CA ALA A 92 -3.94 0.73 -24.18
C ALA A 92 -3.45 2.19 -24.08
N GLN A 93 -4.36 3.15 -24.21
CA GLN A 93 -4.03 4.58 -24.23
C GLN A 93 -5.15 5.40 -23.61
N ALA A 94 -5.06 5.63 -22.30
CA ALA A 94 -5.91 6.60 -21.62
C ALA A 94 -5.60 8.03 -22.12
N PRO A 95 -6.51 8.99 -21.94
CA PRO A 95 -6.32 10.36 -22.45
C PRO A 95 -5.26 11.17 -21.71
N TRP A 96 -5.02 10.89 -20.41
CA TRP A 96 -3.96 11.52 -19.62
C TRP A 96 -2.58 11.07 -20.13
N LYS A 97 -1.57 11.95 -20.10
CA LYS A 97 -0.21 11.65 -20.56
C LYS A 97 0.86 11.64 -19.47
N HIS A 98 0.57 12.28 -18.33
CA HIS A 98 1.50 12.38 -17.19
C HIS A 98 1.28 11.17 -16.27
N SER A 99 1.85 10.03 -16.60
CA SER A 99 1.51 8.75 -15.96
C SER A 99 2.64 8.08 -15.19
N ASP A 100 3.79 8.74 -15.05
CA ASP A 100 4.85 8.35 -14.14
C ASP A 100 4.64 9.03 -12.78
N LEU A 101 4.64 8.26 -11.68
CA LEU A 101 4.33 8.71 -10.33
C LEU A 101 3.01 9.51 -10.21
N PRO A 102 1.91 9.04 -10.79
CA PRO A 102 0.62 9.70 -10.61
C PRO A 102 0.11 9.50 -9.19
N MET A 103 -0.77 10.36 -8.75
CA MET A 103 -1.57 10.14 -7.54
C MET A 103 -2.89 9.49 -7.93
N THR A 104 -3.23 8.37 -7.34
CA THR A 104 -4.46 7.64 -7.64
C THR A 104 -5.24 7.33 -6.38
N LEU A 105 -6.57 7.42 -6.45
CA LEU A 105 -7.46 7.09 -5.34
C LEU A 105 -8.87 6.75 -5.84
N THR A 106 -9.71 6.24 -4.96
CA THR A 106 -11.15 6.04 -5.22
C THR A 106 -11.97 6.99 -4.36
N PHE A 107 -12.91 7.68 -4.99
CA PHE A 107 -13.78 8.61 -4.30
C PHE A 107 -15.11 8.76 -5.02
N GLN A 108 -16.24 8.79 -4.29
CA GLN A 108 -17.59 8.93 -4.83
C GLN A 108 -17.88 8.02 -6.03
N ASP A 109 -17.59 6.73 -5.84
CA ASP A 109 -17.82 5.67 -6.83
C ASP A 109 -17.13 5.93 -8.18
N GLN A 110 -15.93 6.50 -8.12
CA GLN A 110 -15.05 6.74 -9.27
C GLN A 110 -13.59 6.47 -8.90
N ILE A 111 -12.82 6.10 -9.92
CA ILE A 111 -11.36 6.13 -9.92
C ILE A 111 -10.93 7.57 -10.24
N TRP A 112 -9.95 8.07 -9.52
CA TRP A 112 -9.34 9.38 -9.75
C TRP A 112 -7.86 9.24 -10.04
N PHE A 113 -7.39 10.01 -11.01
CA PHE A 113 -6.01 10.05 -11.47
C PHE A 113 -5.55 11.51 -11.54
N LEU A 114 -4.48 11.86 -10.82
CA LEU A 114 -4.08 13.23 -10.57
C LEU A 114 -2.57 13.40 -10.76
N GLY A 115 -2.18 14.54 -11.32
CA GLY A 115 -0.77 14.90 -11.44
C GLY A 115 0.03 13.95 -12.34
N GLY A 116 1.25 13.64 -11.89
CA GLY A 116 2.17 12.74 -12.58
C GLY A 116 3.20 13.46 -13.44
N TRP A 117 4.15 12.67 -13.98
CA TRP A 117 5.25 13.13 -14.82
C TRP A 117 5.12 12.60 -16.25
N TYR A 118 5.59 13.38 -17.20
CA TYR A 118 5.62 13.04 -18.61
C TYR A 118 7.05 13.14 -19.15
N ASN A 119 7.38 12.22 -20.06
CA ASN A 119 8.52 12.23 -20.94
C ASN A 119 9.90 11.99 -20.25
N GLY A 120 9.93 11.49 -19.03
CA GLY A 120 11.16 11.11 -18.35
C GLY A 120 12.18 12.25 -18.34
N ARG A 121 13.35 12.03 -18.95
CA ARG A 121 14.44 13.02 -19.12
C ARG A 121 14.47 13.66 -20.51
N LEU A 122 13.56 13.30 -21.39
CA LEU A 122 13.51 13.82 -22.76
C LEU A 122 13.02 15.27 -22.77
N PRO A 123 13.40 16.07 -23.81
CA PRO A 123 12.87 17.41 -24.00
C PRO A 123 11.34 17.44 -23.98
N GLY A 124 10.76 18.46 -23.36
CA GLY A 124 9.32 18.58 -23.19
C GLY A 124 8.75 17.81 -21.98
N TYR A 125 9.61 17.37 -21.08
CA TYR A 125 9.21 16.84 -19.79
C TYR A 125 8.37 17.85 -18.99
N SER A 126 7.44 17.37 -18.21
CA SER A 126 6.60 18.22 -17.33
C SER A 126 5.90 17.41 -16.25
N ALA A 127 5.63 18.07 -15.13
CA ALA A 127 4.64 17.63 -14.16
C ALA A 127 3.24 18.09 -14.59
N SER A 128 2.19 17.55 -13.97
CA SER A 128 0.81 17.87 -14.23
C SER A 128 0.06 18.37 -13.00
N ALA A 129 -0.95 19.21 -13.24
CA ALA A 129 -2.00 19.54 -12.27
C ALA A 129 -3.40 19.13 -12.80
N GLU A 130 -3.44 18.26 -13.78
CA GLU A 130 -4.67 17.69 -14.29
C GLU A 130 -5.28 16.73 -13.29
N VAL A 131 -6.61 16.69 -13.29
CA VAL A 131 -7.40 15.73 -12.52
C VAL A 131 -8.38 15.04 -13.45
N TRP A 132 -8.32 13.72 -13.47
CA TRP A 132 -9.15 12.85 -14.29
C TRP A 132 -9.96 11.90 -13.43
N SER A 133 -11.15 11.53 -13.91
CA SER A 133 -11.97 10.51 -13.24
C SER A 133 -12.53 9.50 -14.23
N SER A 134 -12.81 8.29 -13.73
CA SER A 134 -13.42 7.21 -14.52
C SER A 134 -14.29 6.33 -13.62
N LYS A 135 -15.40 5.83 -14.16
CA LYS A 135 -16.25 4.83 -13.50
C LYS A 135 -15.90 3.38 -13.89
N ASN A 136 -15.11 3.20 -14.92
CA ASN A 136 -14.86 1.87 -15.51
C ASN A 136 -13.39 1.65 -15.97
N GLY A 137 -12.50 2.63 -15.73
CA GLY A 137 -11.09 2.59 -16.12
C GLY A 137 -10.84 2.73 -17.63
N ALA A 138 -11.88 2.69 -18.47
CA ALA A 138 -11.79 2.84 -19.94
C ALA A 138 -12.11 4.26 -20.38
N ASP A 139 -13.22 4.78 -19.91
CA ASP A 139 -13.74 6.11 -20.28
C ASP A 139 -13.34 7.10 -19.19
N TRP A 140 -12.55 8.08 -19.57
CA TRP A 140 -12.01 9.09 -18.65
C TRP A 140 -12.56 10.48 -18.94
N THR A 141 -12.92 11.19 -17.90
CA THR A 141 -13.37 12.58 -17.96
C THR A 141 -12.36 13.45 -17.23
N GLN A 142 -11.89 14.50 -17.89
CA GLN A 142 -11.07 15.52 -17.24
C GLN A 142 -11.95 16.38 -16.33
N ALA A 143 -11.77 16.24 -15.02
CA ALA A 143 -12.51 17.03 -14.03
C ALA A 143 -12.01 18.47 -14.01
N THR A 144 -10.69 18.66 -14.10
CA THR A 144 -10.05 19.97 -14.32
C THR A 144 -8.72 19.80 -15.05
N ALA A 145 -8.40 20.76 -15.93
CA ALA A 145 -7.10 20.82 -16.62
C ALA A 145 -5.99 21.42 -15.74
N ALA A 146 -6.38 22.18 -14.71
CA ALA A 146 -5.46 22.83 -13.78
C ALA A 146 -6.14 22.96 -12.42
N ALA A 147 -5.81 22.06 -11.51
CA ALA A 147 -6.21 22.19 -10.11
C ALA A 147 -5.50 23.41 -9.47
N GLY A 148 -5.99 23.86 -8.32
CA GLY A 148 -5.42 25.04 -7.66
C GLY A 148 -3.98 24.87 -7.18
N TRP A 149 -3.50 23.62 -7.06
CA TRP A 149 -2.12 23.30 -6.71
C TRP A 149 -1.20 23.32 -7.95
N THR A 150 0.09 23.59 -7.73
CA THR A 150 1.09 23.60 -8.81
C THR A 150 1.31 22.20 -9.39
N PRO A 151 1.61 22.07 -10.71
CA PRO A 151 1.92 20.78 -11.32
C PRO A 151 2.94 19.98 -10.51
N ARG A 152 2.62 18.73 -10.17
CA ARG A 152 3.48 17.93 -9.27
C ARG A 152 3.32 16.43 -9.42
N ILE A 153 4.28 15.72 -8.84
CA ILE A 153 4.34 14.27 -8.73
C ILE A 153 4.68 13.86 -7.30
N ALA A 154 4.56 12.57 -7.02
CA ALA A 154 5.04 11.94 -5.79
C ALA A 154 4.57 12.63 -4.51
N ALA A 155 3.36 13.19 -4.54
CA ALA A 155 2.65 13.70 -3.38
C ALA A 155 1.87 12.55 -2.70
N GLY A 156 1.64 12.66 -1.41
CA GLY A 156 0.67 11.80 -0.73
C GLY A 156 -0.75 12.12 -1.21
N ALA A 157 -1.56 11.09 -1.46
CA ALA A 157 -2.97 11.26 -1.83
C ALA A 157 -3.84 10.28 -1.06
N VAL A 158 -4.89 10.79 -0.42
CA VAL A 158 -5.82 9.98 0.39
C VAL A 158 -7.24 10.54 0.33
N VAL A 159 -8.20 9.73 0.76
CA VAL A 159 -9.57 10.18 1.03
C VAL A 159 -9.76 10.28 2.53
N PHE A 160 -10.17 11.46 3.00
CA PHE A 160 -10.39 11.72 4.41
C PHE A 160 -11.55 12.69 4.60
N GLN A 161 -12.44 12.44 5.56
CA GLN A 161 -13.62 13.27 5.86
C GLN A 161 -14.42 13.64 4.61
N ASN A 162 -14.70 12.64 3.77
CA ASN A 162 -15.44 12.78 2.50
C ASN A 162 -14.87 13.85 1.54
N LYS A 163 -13.54 13.98 1.51
CA LYS A 163 -12.76 14.79 0.56
C LYS A 163 -11.56 14.01 0.07
N MET A 164 -11.10 14.31 -1.14
CA MET A 164 -9.77 13.94 -1.63
C MET A 164 -8.75 14.91 -1.08
N TRP A 165 -7.59 14.43 -0.72
CA TRP A 165 -6.48 15.22 -0.16
C TRP A 165 -5.21 14.97 -0.92
N ILE A 166 -4.42 16.03 -1.16
CA ILE A 166 -3.06 15.99 -1.69
C ILE A 166 -2.13 16.69 -0.70
N LEU A 167 -0.99 16.05 -0.43
CA LEU A 167 -0.04 16.45 0.60
C LEU A 167 1.37 16.49 0.00
N GLY A 168 2.00 17.67 -0.07
CA GLY A 168 3.38 17.82 -0.53
C GLY A 168 3.63 17.42 -1.97
N GLY A 169 4.74 16.72 -2.22
CA GLY A 169 5.20 16.33 -3.55
C GLY A 169 6.29 17.24 -4.11
N THR A 170 6.65 17.05 -5.39
CA THR A 170 7.63 17.87 -6.08
C THR A 170 7.13 18.33 -7.44
N GLU A 171 7.50 19.54 -7.84
CA GLU A 171 7.20 20.10 -9.17
C GLU A 171 8.13 19.57 -10.25
N ASN A 172 9.25 18.97 -9.87
CA ASN A 172 10.25 18.51 -10.82
C ASN A 172 10.98 17.27 -10.31
N TYR A 173 10.97 16.22 -11.11
CA TYR A 173 11.55 14.94 -10.74
C TYR A 173 13.06 14.89 -10.90
N TYR A 174 13.57 15.26 -12.07
CA TYR A 174 14.99 15.04 -12.41
C TYR A 174 15.85 16.30 -12.34
N PHE A 175 15.24 17.48 -12.43
CA PHE A 175 15.95 18.74 -12.66
C PHE A 175 15.56 19.82 -11.65
N GLY A 176 14.85 19.42 -10.57
CA GLY A 176 14.38 20.33 -9.53
C GLY A 176 15.50 20.75 -8.58
N ASP A 177 15.12 21.65 -7.72
CA ASP A 177 15.86 22.09 -6.55
C ASP A 177 14.99 21.93 -5.29
N ASP A 178 15.50 22.35 -4.14
CA ASP A 178 14.74 22.27 -2.88
C ASP A 178 13.45 23.11 -2.90
N ALA A 179 13.36 24.17 -3.73
CA ALA A 179 12.15 24.98 -3.88
C ALA A 179 11.04 24.26 -4.65
N SER A 180 11.38 23.22 -5.42
CA SER A 180 10.42 22.36 -6.10
C SER A 180 9.61 21.48 -5.12
N LEU A 181 10.15 21.23 -3.93
CA LEU A 181 9.47 20.43 -2.90
C LEU A 181 8.37 21.22 -2.20
N LYS A 182 7.30 20.54 -1.87
CA LYS A 182 6.12 21.13 -1.23
C LYS A 182 5.83 20.49 0.12
N ASN A 183 5.18 21.28 0.97
CA ASN A 183 4.56 20.84 2.23
C ASN A 183 3.17 21.48 2.42
N ASP A 184 2.59 21.95 1.33
CA ASP A 184 1.21 22.41 1.29
C ASP A 184 0.24 21.22 1.32
N VAL A 185 -0.97 21.50 1.78
CA VAL A 185 -2.04 20.52 1.88
C VAL A 185 -3.29 21.07 1.19
N TRP A 186 -3.84 20.29 0.29
CA TRP A 186 -4.99 20.64 -0.51
C TRP A 186 -6.11 19.61 -0.35
N SER A 187 -7.36 20.07 -0.43
CA SER A 187 -8.51 19.17 -0.41
C SER A 187 -9.55 19.54 -1.45
N SER A 188 -10.33 18.55 -1.89
CA SER A 188 -11.44 18.73 -2.81
C SER A 188 -12.57 17.75 -2.51
N SER A 189 -13.81 18.20 -2.59
CA SER A 189 -15.00 17.36 -2.48
C SER A 189 -15.57 16.94 -3.84
N ASP A 190 -15.05 17.45 -4.94
CA ASP A 190 -15.59 17.21 -6.29
C ASP A 190 -14.51 16.94 -7.36
N GLY A 191 -13.22 17.04 -7.01
CA GLY A 191 -12.08 16.88 -7.93
C GLY A 191 -11.88 18.03 -8.90
N LYS A 192 -12.77 19.04 -8.89
CA LYS A 192 -12.72 20.21 -9.78
C LYS A 192 -12.18 21.43 -9.05
N THR A 193 -12.75 21.70 -7.89
CA THR A 193 -12.39 22.83 -7.04
C THR A 193 -11.52 22.33 -5.89
N TRP A 194 -10.33 22.90 -5.77
CA TRP A 194 -9.36 22.54 -4.74
C TRP A 194 -9.09 23.72 -3.82
N GLU A 195 -9.14 23.46 -2.53
CA GLU A 195 -8.88 24.41 -1.46
C GLU A 195 -7.51 24.13 -0.84
N CYS A 196 -6.67 25.18 -0.72
CA CYS A 196 -5.46 25.12 0.07
C CYS A 196 -5.80 25.16 1.55
N VAL A 197 -5.74 24.02 2.22
CA VAL A 197 -6.03 23.89 3.66
C VAL A 197 -4.92 24.52 4.49
N THR A 198 -3.67 24.32 4.09
CA THR A 198 -2.51 25.03 4.62
C THR A 198 -1.41 25.12 3.56
N PRO A 199 -0.81 26.32 3.37
CA PRO A 199 0.31 26.48 2.45
C PRO A 199 1.62 25.94 3.00
N ASN A 200 1.72 25.70 4.32
CA ASN A 200 2.90 25.19 5.02
C ASN A 200 2.46 24.32 6.19
N ALA A 201 2.47 23.02 6.01
CA ALA A 201 2.31 22.08 7.12
C ALA A 201 3.56 22.09 8.02
N GLY A 202 3.42 21.53 9.25
CA GLY A 202 4.51 21.51 10.23
C GLY A 202 5.70 20.65 9.88
N TRP A 203 5.56 19.74 8.88
CA TRP A 203 6.62 18.88 8.38
C TRP A 203 7.43 19.54 7.26
N ALA A 204 8.69 19.11 7.10
CA ALA A 204 9.59 19.64 6.06
C ALA A 204 9.04 19.34 4.65
N PRO A 205 9.20 20.26 3.66
CA PRO A 205 8.87 19.99 2.26
C PRO A 205 9.47 18.67 1.80
N ARG A 206 8.67 17.83 1.13
CA ARG A 206 9.06 16.49 0.74
C ARG A 206 8.27 15.91 -0.41
N ALA A 207 8.88 14.99 -1.14
CA ALA A 207 8.29 14.12 -2.14
C ALA A 207 8.61 12.66 -1.81
N TYR A 208 8.05 11.71 -2.57
CA TYR A 208 8.33 10.27 -2.42
C TYR A 208 8.01 9.73 -1.02
N HIS A 209 7.22 10.47 -0.29
CA HIS A 209 6.66 10.11 1.01
C HIS A 209 5.31 9.42 0.81
N GLN A 210 4.79 8.87 1.87
CA GLN A 210 3.45 8.30 1.86
C GLN A 210 2.51 9.07 2.79
N ALA A 211 1.23 8.96 2.46
CA ALA A 211 0.14 9.41 3.30
C ALA A 211 -0.82 8.25 3.59
N ALA A 212 -1.43 8.25 4.76
CA ALA A 212 -2.41 7.25 5.15
C ALA A 212 -3.51 7.91 6.00
N VAL A 213 -4.63 7.22 6.12
CA VAL A 213 -5.69 7.54 7.06
C VAL A 213 -5.84 6.39 8.04
N LEU A 214 -5.78 6.71 9.33
CA LEU A 214 -5.98 5.75 10.40
C LEU A 214 -6.60 6.48 11.62
N ASN A 215 -7.59 5.87 12.28
CA ASN A 215 -8.24 6.39 13.49
C ASN A 215 -8.66 7.86 13.34
N ASP A 216 -9.39 8.19 12.26
CA ASP A 216 -9.85 9.53 11.91
C ASP A 216 -8.74 10.61 11.89
N ARG A 217 -7.55 10.23 11.48
CA ARG A 217 -6.41 11.13 11.30
C ARG A 217 -5.71 10.89 9.96
N LEU A 218 -5.24 11.99 9.39
CA LEU A 218 -4.27 11.98 8.29
C LEU A 218 -2.88 11.71 8.86
N TYR A 219 -2.08 10.94 8.13
CA TYR A 219 -0.66 10.70 8.43
C TYR A 219 0.20 11.06 7.21
N VAL A 220 1.39 11.64 7.46
CA VAL A 220 2.47 11.85 6.50
C VAL A 220 3.74 11.28 7.10
N PHE A 221 4.47 10.48 6.37
CA PHE A 221 5.69 9.82 6.87
C PHE A 221 6.71 9.51 5.78
N GLY A 222 7.99 9.52 6.17
CA GLY A 222 9.11 9.22 5.29
C GLY A 222 9.27 10.17 4.12
N GLY A 223 9.82 9.67 3.01
CA GLY A 223 10.10 10.47 1.82
C GLY A 223 11.24 11.46 2.02
N GLY A 224 11.30 12.48 1.18
CA GLY A 224 12.36 13.49 1.28
C GLY A 224 12.62 14.19 -0.04
N ASN A 225 13.90 14.20 -0.47
CA ASN A 225 14.34 14.74 -1.71
C ASN A 225 15.33 13.79 -2.41
N TYR A 226 15.27 13.70 -3.72
CA TYR A 226 16.20 12.92 -4.52
C TYR A 226 17.26 13.82 -5.17
N VAL A 227 16.87 14.92 -5.78
CA VAL A 227 17.72 15.87 -6.49
C VAL A 227 17.46 17.30 -5.98
N PRO A 228 18.46 18.20 -5.96
CA PRO A 228 19.86 18.01 -6.36
C PRO A 228 20.69 17.24 -5.32
N SER A 229 20.21 17.15 -4.08
CA SER A 229 20.85 16.42 -3.00
C SER A 229 19.88 15.44 -2.34
N TYR A 230 20.32 14.21 -2.16
CA TYR A 230 19.54 13.20 -1.48
C TYR A 230 19.33 13.56 -0.02
N LYS A 231 18.05 13.52 0.40
CA LYS A 231 17.64 13.63 1.78
C LYS A 231 16.45 12.71 2.01
N ALA A 232 16.50 11.88 3.02
CA ALA A 232 15.38 11.01 3.36
C ALA A 232 15.01 11.17 4.84
N PHE A 233 13.73 11.03 5.10
CA PHE A 233 13.12 11.11 6.42
C PHE A 233 12.60 9.73 6.85
N HIS A 234 12.40 9.58 8.16
CA HIS A 234 11.67 8.49 8.79
C HIS A 234 10.83 8.99 9.97
N ASP A 235 10.50 10.28 9.96
CA ASP A 235 9.55 10.89 10.87
C ASP A 235 8.11 10.57 10.48
N VAL A 236 7.22 10.67 11.44
CA VAL A 236 5.78 10.43 11.26
C VAL A 236 5.01 11.59 11.85
N TRP A 237 4.10 12.13 11.05
CA TRP A 237 3.25 13.25 11.41
C TRP A 237 1.79 12.87 11.26
N SER A 238 0.91 13.44 12.09
CA SER A 238 -0.52 13.25 11.97
C SER A 238 -1.30 14.54 12.13
N SER A 239 -2.51 14.58 11.58
CA SER A 239 -3.42 15.68 11.69
C SER A 239 -4.87 15.20 11.70
N ALA A 240 -5.75 15.85 12.49
CA ALA A 240 -7.18 15.58 12.46
C ALA A 240 -7.93 16.48 11.47
N ASP A 241 -7.29 17.51 10.94
CA ASP A 241 -7.92 18.56 10.13
C ASP A 241 -7.12 18.96 8.86
N GLY A 242 -5.95 18.35 8.66
CA GLY A 242 -5.02 18.66 7.57
C GLY A 242 -4.28 20.00 7.73
N LYS A 243 -4.59 20.78 8.74
CA LYS A 243 -4.01 22.11 9.00
C LYS A 243 -3.03 22.09 10.16
N ASN A 244 -3.45 21.50 11.27
CA ASN A 244 -2.65 21.41 12.49
C ASN A 244 -1.99 20.03 12.56
N TRP A 245 -0.65 20.00 12.53
CA TRP A 245 0.13 18.76 12.46
C TRP A 245 0.91 18.52 13.75
N THR A 246 0.88 17.30 14.22
CA THR A 246 1.66 16.80 15.37
C THR A 246 2.67 15.79 14.88
N ARG A 247 3.93 15.93 15.28
CA ARG A 247 4.96 14.91 15.06
C ARG A 247 4.77 13.78 16.05
N GLU A 248 4.34 12.63 15.57
CA GLU A 248 4.08 11.44 16.38
C GLU A 248 5.37 10.70 16.70
N THR A 249 6.30 10.65 15.75
CA THR A 249 7.61 10.00 15.88
C THR A 249 8.66 10.85 15.16
N GLU A 250 9.77 11.10 15.82
CA GLU A 250 10.90 11.83 15.23
C GLU A 250 11.72 10.92 14.31
N ALA A 251 11.91 9.67 14.73
CA ALA A 251 12.71 8.66 14.03
C ALA A 251 12.06 7.28 14.24
N ALA A 252 11.25 6.84 13.28
CA ALA A 252 10.75 5.48 13.27
C ALA A 252 11.89 4.47 13.11
N PRO A 253 11.74 3.21 13.56
CA PRO A 253 12.83 2.23 13.56
C PRO A 253 13.23 1.73 12.16
N TRP A 254 12.39 1.97 11.13
CA TRP A 254 12.76 1.68 9.74
C TRP A 254 13.71 2.74 9.19
N ALA A 255 14.58 2.35 8.24
CA ALA A 255 15.56 3.26 7.66
C ALA A 255 14.88 4.42 6.91
N ALA A 256 15.44 5.64 7.02
CA ALA A 256 15.01 6.78 6.22
C ALA A 256 15.09 6.45 4.73
N ARG A 257 13.99 6.61 3.99
CA ARG A 257 13.86 6.11 2.62
C ARG A 257 12.86 6.89 1.78
N LEU A 258 13.08 6.81 0.45
CA LEU A 258 12.18 7.29 -0.59
C LEU A 258 11.46 6.11 -1.24
N TRP A 259 10.37 6.35 -1.99
CA TRP A 259 9.74 5.40 -2.92
C TRP A 259 9.31 4.07 -2.29
N PHE A 260 9.03 4.08 -1.00
CA PHE A 260 8.37 2.95 -0.34
C PHE A 260 6.85 3.03 -0.59
N SER A 261 6.16 1.93 -0.39
CA SER A 261 4.71 1.89 -0.56
C SER A 261 4.00 1.75 0.77
N THR A 262 2.72 2.09 0.79
CA THR A 262 1.89 2.05 2.00
C THR A 262 0.53 1.45 1.72
N ALA A 263 -0.06 0.90 2.76
CA ALA A 263 -1.47 0.53 2.81
C ALA A 263 -2.00 0.72 4.23
N THR A 264 -3.31 0.86 4.37
CA THR A 264 -3.99 0.72 5.66
C THR A 264 -4.68 -0.64 5.67
N TYR A 265 -4.27 -1.52 6.59
CA TYR A 265 -4.78 -2.89 6.66
C TYR A 265 -4.78 -3.38 8.10
N ARG A 266 -5.84 -4.08 8.52
CA ARG A 266 -5.99 -4.59 9.90
C ARG A 266 -5.81 -3.49 10.95
N ASP A 267 -6.43 -2.32 10.73
CA ASP A 267 -6.32 -1.14 11.60
C ASP A 267 -4.88 -0.71 11.88
N ARG A 268 -4.02 -0.78 10.86
CA ARG A 268 -2.61 -0.40 10.93
C ARG A 268 -2.15 0.26 9.64
N ILE A 269 -1.23 1.20 9.78
CA ILE A 269 -0.44 1.74 8.67
C ILE A 269 0.71 0.78 8.38
N TRP A 270 0.94 0.47 7.12
CA TRP A 270 2.01 -0.40 6.64
C TRP A 270 3.03 0.37 5.83
N VAL A 271 4.32 0.06 6.02
CA VAL A 271 5.46 0.55 5.24
C VAL A 271 6.12 -0.66 4.59
N LEU A 272 6.25 -0.63 3.27
CA LEU A 272 6.77 -1.74 2.47
C LEU A 272 7.90 -1.26 1.57
N GLY A 273 9.07 -1.89 1.66
CA GLY A 273 10.20 -1.66 0.78
C GLY A 273 10.68 -0.22 0.72
N GLY A 274 11.04 0.25 -0.48
CA GLY A 274 11.60 1.58 -0.70
C GLY A 274 13.11 1.56 -0.96
N TRP A 275 13.70 2.74 -1.09
CA TRP A 275 15.11 2.90 -1.40
C TRP A 275 15.79 3.95 -0.53
N SER A 276 17.05 3.73 -0.22
CA SER A 276 17.93 4.71 0.44
C SER A 276 19.24 4.86 -0.33
N ASN A 277 19.91 6.00 -0.20
CA ASN A 277 21.18 6.27 -0.87
C ASN A 277 22.40 5.96 0.01
N ASN A 278 22.24 5.95 1.31
CA ASN A 278 23.31 5.64 2.25
C ASN A 278 22.84 4.62 3.30
N PRO A 279 23.10 3.33 3.11
CA PRO A 279 23.67 2.71 1.90
C PRO A 279 22.71 2.80 0.70
N SER A 280 23.27 2.81 -0.54
CA SER A 280 22.46 2.71 -1.77
C SER A 280 21.89 1.31 -1.88
N LYS A 281 20.59 1.18 -1.59
CA LYS A 281 19.98 -0.13 -1.42
C LYS A 281 18.44 -0.05 -1.53
N ASN A 282 17.86 -1.04 -2.20
CA ASN A 282 16.43 -1.37 -2.04
C ASN A 282 16.20 -2.07 -0.71
N TRP A 283 15.03 -1.83 -0.13
CA TRP A 283 14.57 -2.51 1.08
C TRP A 283 13.51 -3.56 0.72
N GLY A 284 13.49 -4.65 1.48
CA GLY A 284 12.51 -5.73 1.35
C GLY A 284 11.76 -5.98 2.65
N ASP A 285 11.91 -5.08 3.62
CA ASP A 285 11.26 -5.16 4.91
C ASP A 285 9.82 -4.64 4.86
N THR A 286 9.04 -5.10 5.80
CA THR A 286 7.65 -4.70 5.98
C THR A 286 7.45 -4.30 7.43
N TRP A 287 6.91 -3.11 7.69
CA TRP A 287 6.66 -2.57 9.02
C TRP A 287 5.21 -2.17 9.17
N TYR A 288 4.70 -2.18 10.40
CA TYR A 288 3.34 -1.75 10.68
C TYR A 288 3.24 -1.00 12.02
N SER A 289 2.21 -0.14 12.12
CA SER A 289 1.90 0.63 13.32
C SER A 289 0.39 0.82 13.45
N ALA A 290 -0.13 0.70 14.66
CA ALA A 290 -1.53 0.97 15.00
C ALA A 290 -1.78 2.44 15.41
N ASP A 291 -0.72 3.21 15.64
CA ASP A 291 -0.81 4.56 16.23
C ASP A 291 0.13 5.59 15.58
N GLY A 292 0.97 5.17 14.62
CA GLY A 292 2.01 5.99 14.01
C GLY A 292 3.22 6.27 14.91
N LYS A 293 3.25 5.73 16.14
CA LYS A 293 4.32 5.93 17.14
C LYS A 293 5.13 4.66 17.36
N THR A 294 4.43 3.58 17.62
CA THR A 294 5.03 2.28 17.86
C THR A 294 5.02 1.46 16.57
N TRP A 295 6.19 1.06 16.12
CA TRP A 295 6.37 0.33 14.88
C TRP A 295 6.94 -1.05 15.13
N HIS A 296 6.42 -2.03 14.42
CA HIS A 296 6.83 -3.43 14.47
C HIS A 296 7.22 -3.91 13.09
N GLN A 297 8.32 -4.64 12.99
CA GLN A 297 8.67 -5.33 11.77
C GLN A 297 7.87 -6.62 11.65
N LEU A 298 7.36 -6.89 10.44
CA LEU A 298 6.71 -8.15 10.13
C LEU A 298 7.79 -9.17 9.77
N GLU A 299 7.92 -10.21 10.58
CA GLU A 299 8.80 -11.33 10.29
C GLU A 299 8.10 -12.33 9.37
N THR A 300 8.75 -12.67 8.26
CA THR A 300 8.22 -13.62 7.28
C THR A 300 9.31 -14.61 6.83
N THR A 301 8.93 -15.86 6.61
CA THR A 301 9.87 -16.91 6.13
C THR A 301 10.17 -16.79 4.64
N ARG A 302 9.36 -16.06 3.90
CA ARG A 302 9.53 -15.76 2.48
C ARG A 302 9.02 -14.36 2.20
N CYS A 303 9.79 -13.60 1.44
CA CYS A 303 9.43 -12.27 0.98
C CYS A 303 9.72 -12.12 -0.52
N TRP A 304 9.14 -11.08 -1.13
CA TRP A 304 9.50 -10.60 -2.46
C TRP A 304 10.93 -10.03 -2.45
N LYS A 305 11.57 -9.95 -3.63
CA LYS A 305 12.88 -9.32 -3.78
C LYS A 305 12.79 -7.83 -3.47
N GLU A 306 13.80 -7.28 -2.78
CA GLU A 306 13.86 -5.87 -2.38
C GLU A 306 13.59 -4.94 -3.57
N ARG A 307 12.74 -3.96 -3.35
CA ARG A 307 12.25 -3.06 -4.41
C ARG A 307 11.75 -1.72 -3.88
N HIS A 308 11.64 -0.76 -4.79
CA HIS A 308 10.99 0.53 -4.55
C HIS A 308 9.98 0.84 -5.66
N GLU A 309 9.16 1.87 -5.44
CA GLU A 309 8.13 2.33 -6.41
C GLU A 309 7.22 1.20 -6.90
N HIS A 310 6.95 0.23 -6.03
CA HIS A 310 5.99 -0.84 -6.29
C HIS A 310 4.60 -0.43 -5.83
N SER A 311 3.58 -1.01 -6.40
CA SER A 311 2.22 -0.89 -5.88
C SER A 311 2.07 -1.67 -4.58
N ALA A 312 1.32 -1.10 -3.62
CA ALA A 312 0.86 -1.82 -2.44
C ALA A 312 -0.62 -1.53 -2.19
N TYR A 313 -1.42 -2.55 -2.02
CA TYR A 313 -2.86 -2.41 -1.86
C TYR A 313 -3.46 -3.54 -1.01
N VAL A 314 -4.66 -3.31 -0.51
CA VAL A 314 -5.45 -4.32 0.19
C VAL A 314 -6.56 -4.82 -0.75
N PHE A 315 -6.58 -6.11 -1.01
CA PHE A 315 -7.56 -6.73 -1.87
C PHE A 315 -7.91 -8.14 -1.38
N GLN A 316 -9.21 -8.47 -1.34
CA GLN A 316 -9.71 -9.75 -0.84
C GLN A 316 -9.10 -10.13 0.51
N ASP A 317 -9.13 -9.16 1.45
CA ASP A 317 -8.62 -9.31 2.81
C ASP A 317 -7.16 -9.74 2.93
N ARG A 318 -6.32 -9.35 1.95
CA ARG A 318 -4.88 -9.59 1.90
C ARG A 318 -4.13 -8.30 1.59
N LEU A 319 -2.88 -8.24 2.00
CA LEU A 319 -1.93 -7.21 1.58
C LEU A 319 -1.19 -7.69 0.34
N TRP A 320 -1.09 -6.83 -0.67
CA TRP A 320 -0.52 -7.15 -1.97
C TRP A 320 0.61 -6.20 -2.34
N VAL A 321 1.55 -6.72 -3.16
CA VAL A 321 2.66 -5.99 -3.78
C VAL A 321 2.70 -6.35 -5.26
N ALA A 322 2.83 -5.35 -6.15
CA ALA A 322 2.91 -5.58 -7.59
C ALA A 322 3.94 -4.65 -8.25
N GLY A 323 4.69 -5.17 -9.22
CA GLY A 323 5.66 -4.38 -9.98
C GLY A 323 6.85 -3.88 -9.18
N GLY A 324 7.34 -2.69 -9.54
CA GLY A 324 8.41 -1.98 -8.84
C GLY A 324 9.81 -2.27 -9.35
N HIS A 325 10.76 -1.45 -8.91
CA HIS A 325 12.17 -1.54 -9.26
C HIS A 325 12.90 -2.54 -8.36
N ALA A 326 12.92 -3.79 -8.77
CA ALA A 326 13.58 -4.90 -8.07
C ALA A 326 14.98 -5.22 -8.62
N THR A 327 15.51 -4.38 -9.52
CA THR A 327 16.78 -4.56 -10.24
C THR A 327 16.90 -5.97 -10.85
N PRO A 328 16.32 -6.21 -12.05
CA PRO A 328 15.63 -5.24 -12.91
C PRO A 328 14.20 -4.91 -12.45
N LEU A 329 13.49 -4.11 -13.25
CA LEU A 329 12.06 -3.85 -13.11
C LEU A 329 11.27 -5.16 -13.07
N SER A 330 10.19 -5.16 -12.32
CA SER A 330 9.39 -6.36 -12.06
C SER A 330 7.98 -6.24 -12.64
N ALA A 331 7.42 -7.39 -13.01
CA ALA A 331 5.99 -7.58 -13.26
C ALA A 331 5.41 -8.68 -12.35
N GLU A 332 6.12 -9.02 -11.27
CA GLU A 332 5.62 -9.98 -10.29
C GLU A 332 4.48 -9.38 -9.47
N VAL A 333 3.58 -10.25 -9.02
CA VAL A 333 2.52 -9.92 -8.06
C VAL A 333 2.61 -10.87 -6.87
N TRP A 334 2.56 -10.32 -5.67
CA TRP A 334 2.69 -11.04 -4.40
C TRP A 334 1.55 -10.67 -3.47
N SER A 335 1.15 -11.61 -2.61
CA SER A 335 0.18 -11.36 -1.54
C SER A 335 0.59 -12.03 -0.24
N ILE A 336 0.05 -11.52 0.86
CA ILE A 336 0.13 -12.14 2.17
C ILE A 336 -1.19 -12.02 2.89
N ASP A 337 -1.61 -13.10 3.54
CA ASP A 337 -2.69 -13.09 4.52
C ASP A 337 -2.06 -12.94 5.91
N ILE A 338 -2.53 -11.96 6.66
CA ILE A 338 -1.97 -11.64 7.99
C ILE A 338 -3.10 -11.75 9.01
N PRO A 339 -3.17 -12.83 9.77
CA PRO A 339 -4.14 -12.96 10.86
C PRO A 339 -3.96 -11.84 11.89
N THR A 340 -5.05 -11.25 12.35
CA THR A 340 -5.00 -10.12 13.29
C THR A 340 -4.28 -10.48 14.60
N GLU A 341 -4.43 -11.72 15.06
CA GLU A 341 -3.78 -12.26 16.26
C GLU A 341 -2.25 -12.37 16.14
N SER A 342 -1.71 -12.39 14.92
CA SER A 342 -0.26 -12.40 14.69
C SER A 342 0.37 -11.01 14.82
N LEU A 343 -0.43 -9.96 14.91
CA LEU A 343 0.04 -8.58 14.96
C LEU A 343 0.14 -8.08 16.40
N LYS A 344 1.27 -7.48 16.74
CA LYS A 344 1.47 -6.81 18.03
C LYS A 344 0.56 -5.58 18.13
N LYS A 345 0.17 -5.28 19.35
CA LYS A 345 -0.63 -4.09 19.66
C LYS A 345 0.22 -2.84 19.74
#